data_09f63ddc54dbea9fe53334ec5b5b725f
#
_entry.id   09f63ddc54dbea9fe53334ec5b5b725f
#
_cell.length_a   1.000
_cell.length_b   1.000
_cell.length_c   1.000
_cell.angle_alpha   90.00
_cell.angle_beta   90.00
_cell.angle_gamma   90.00
#
_symmetry.space_group_name_H-M   'P 1'
#
loop_
_entity.id
_entity.type
_entity.pdbx_description
1 polymer ?
#
loop_
_entity_poly.entity_id
_entity_poly.type
_entity_poly.pdbx_seq_one_letter_code
_entity_poly.pdbx_strand_id
1 'polypeptide(L)'
;MKFISWNVNGLRACLNKGCADIVRELDADFFCVQETKLQAGQLDLTLPGYTSFWDYAEKKGYAGTAIFAKKSPLAASYGIGEDEHNHEGRCVTLEYPDYYLSLIHI
;
A
#
# COMPACT_ATOMS: atom_id res chain seq x y z
N MET A 1 -7.78 5.61 -16.44
CA MET A 1 -7.36 4.95 -15.20
C MET A 1 -6.69 5.98 -14.28
N LYS A 2 -7.08 6.02 -13.03
CA LYS A 2 -6.55 7.01 -12.07
C LYS A 2 -5.66 6.32 -11.05
N PHE A 3 -4.43 6.82 -10.90
CA PHE A 3 -3.45 6.37 -9.92
C PHE A 3 -3.17 7.50 -8.94
N ILE A 4 -3.14 7.19 -7.65
CA ILE A 4 -2.77 8.15 -6.60
C ILE A 4 -1.62 7.55 -5.79
N SER A 5 -0.60 8.34 -5.55
CA SER A 5 0.52 7.97 -4.70
C SER A 5 0.61 8.99 -3.55
N TRP A 6 0.70 8.51 -2.32
CA TRP A 6 0.63 9.37 -1.14
C TRP A 6 1.53 8.84 -0.04
N ASN A 7 2.51 9.64 0.37
CA ASN A 7 3.28 9.36 1.57
C ASN A 7 2.45 9.84 2.77
N VAL A 8 1.86 8.90 3.50
CA VAL A 8 0.93 9.22 4.59
C VAL A 8 1.61 9.52 5.92
N ASN A 9 2.91 9.23 6.03
CA ASN A 9 3.68 9.46 7.26
C ASN A 9 2.96 8.90 8.50
N GLY A 10 2.61 7.63 8.42
CA GLY A 10 1.83 6.95 9.43
C GLY A 10 0.34 6.89 9.03
N LEU A 11 -0.10 5.72 8.56
CA LEU A 11 -1.47 5.55 8.05
C LEU A 11 -2.50 5.77 9.15
N ARG A 12 -2.22 5.28 10.38
CA ARG A 12 -3.16 5.43 11.50
C ARG A 12 -3.44 6.90 11.79
N ALA A 13 -2.39 7.73 11.84
CA ALA A 13 -2.53 9.16 12.06
C ALA A 13 -3.29 9.83 10.91
N CYS A 14 -3.02 9.41 9.67
CA CYS A 14 -3.71 9.92 8.49
C CYS A 14 -5.22 9.61 8.56
N LEU A 15 -5.59 8.38 8.94
CA LEU A 15 -6.98 7.98 9.09
C LEU A 15 -7.69 8.80 10.17
N ASN A 16 -7.02 9.11 11.25
CA ASN A 16 -7.57 9.97 12.32
C ASN A 16 -7.84 11.39 11.83
N LYS A 17 -7.20 11.82 10.76
CA LYS A 17 -7.40 13.14 10.14
C LYS A 17 -8.40 13.08 8.97
N GLY A 18 -9.04 11.95 8.72
CA GLY A 18 -10.08 11.82 7.71
C GLY A 18 -9.61 11.39 6.33
N CYS A 19 -8.43 10.77 6.19
CA CYS A 19 -7.92 10.41 4.86
C CYS A 19 -8.80 9.37 4.14
N ALA A 20 -9.56 8.55 4.86
CA ALA A 20 -10.49 7.60 4.24
C ALA A 20 -11.57 8.31 3.42
N ASP A 21 -12.03 9.47 3.87
CA ASP A 21 -13.01 10.27 3.13
C ASP A 21 -12.40 10.83 1.84
N ILE A 22 -11.15 11.25 1.89
CA ILE A 22 -10.41 11.74 0.72
C ILE A 22 -10.26 10.62 -0.31
N VAL A 23 -9.92 9.41 0.14
CA VAL A 23 -9.80 8.24 -0.74
C VAL A 23 -11.11 7.97 -1.47
N ARG A 24 -12.24 8.00 -0.74
CA ARG A 24 -13.56 7.80 -1.34
C ARG A 24 -13.91 8.87 -2.36
N GLU A 25 -13.62 10.13 -2.07
CA GLU A 25 -13.90 11.24 -2.99
C GLU A 25 -13.09 11.15 -4.27
N LEU A 26 -11.82 10.79 -4.17
CA LEU A 26 -10.93 10.70 -5.33
C LEU A 26 -11.25 9.50 -6.22
N ASP A 27 -11.81 8.45 -5.65
CA ASP A 27 -12.27 7.26 -6.38
C ASP A 27 -11.26 6.73 -7.40
N ALA A 28 -10.00 6.63 -7.00
CA ALA A 28 -8.93 6.18 -7.88
C ALA A 28 -9.00 4.67 -8.12
N ASP A 29 -8.47 4.21 -9.26
CA ASP A 29 -8.34 2.79 -9.56
C ASP A 29 -7.27 2.15 -8.68
N PHE A 30 -6.21 2.90 -8.37
CA PHE A 30 -5.14 2.48 -7.48
C PHE A 30 -4.80 3.59 -6.50
N PHE A 31 -4.73 3.22 -5.23
CA PHE A 31 -4.22 4.06 -4.16
C PHE A 31 -2.95 3.43 -3.62
N CYS A 32 -1.83 4.11 -3.82
CA CYS A 32 -0.51 3.64 -3.38
C CYS A 32 -0.05 4.51 -2.23
N VAL A 33 0.19 3.93 -1.07
CA VAL A 33 0.60 4.67 0.12
C VAL A 33 1.96 4.21 0.59
N GLN A 34 2.79 5.17 0.99
CA GLN A 34 4.12 4.95 1.54
C GLN A 34 4.15 5.39 3.00
N GLU A 35 5.07 4.81 3.75
CA GLU A 35 5.25 5.08 5.18
C GLU A 35 3.98 4.85 5.99
N THR A 36 3.40 3.66 5.83
CA THR A 36 2.23 3.26 6.64
C THR A 36 2.59 3.19 8.11
N LYS A 37 3.84 2.85 8.43
CA LYS A 37 4.39 2.68 9.78
C LYS A 37 3.59 1.67 10.61
N LEU A 38 3.02 0.67 9.94
CA LEU A 38 2.22 -0.38 10.54
C LEU A 38 2.89 -1.73 10.36
N GLN A 39 2.56 -2.66 11.25
CA GLN A 39 2.87 -4.08 11.11
C GLN A 39 1.57 -4.85 10.99
N ALA A 40 1.68 -6.11 10.53
CA ALA A 40 0.52 -6.96 10.34
C ALA A 40 -0.33 -7.03 11.63
N GLY A 41 -1.63 -6.86 11.50
CA GLY A 41 -2.56 -6.94 12.62
C GLY A 41 -2.71 -5.67 13.45
N GLN A 42 -1.94 -4.62 13.17
CA GLN A 42 -2.06 -3.37 13.94
C GLN A 42 -3.25 -2.51 13.54
N LEU A 43 -3.75 -2.69 12.33
CA LEU A 43 -4.89 -1.93 11.83
C LEU A 43 -5.73 -2.83 10.92
N ASP A 44 -7.03 -2.87 11.19
CA ASP A 44 -8.00 -3.54 10.34
C ASP A 44 -8.72 -2.46 9.52
N LEU A 45 -8.25 -2.24 8.30
CA LEU A 45 -8.81 -1.24 7.41
C LEU A 45 -9.38 -1.93 6.17
N THR A 46 -10.67 -1.75 5.96
CA THR A 46 -11.37 -2.19 4.76
C THR A 46 -11.93 -0.98 4.05
N LEU A 47 -11.53 -0.77 2.80
CA LEU A 47 -12.11 0.25 1.93
C LEU A 47 -13.07 -0.42 0.95
N PRO A 48 -14.38 -0.09 0.97
CA PRO A 48 -15.35 -0.70 0.05
C PRO A 48 -14.93 -0.53 -1.40
N GLY A 49 -14.95 -1.62 -2.15
CA GLY A 49 -14.56 -1.62 -3.56
C GLY A 49 -13.07 -1.78 -3.82
N TYR A 50 -12.25 -1.90 -2.78
CA TYR A 50 -10.80 -2.08 -2.92
C TYR A 50 -10.34 -3.38 -2.28
N THR A 51 -9.33 -4.00 -2.90
CA THR A 51 -8.52 -5.05 -2.29
C THR A 51 -7.17 -4.45 -1.93
N SER A 52 -6.66 -4.74 -0.74
CA SER A 52 -5.42 -4.15 -0.25
C SER A 52 -4.26 -5.16 -0.26
N PHE A 53 -3.07 -4.66 -0.55
CA PHE A 53 -1.82 -5.43 -0.58
C PHE A 53 -0.78 -4.66 0.22
N TRP A 54 -0.22 -5.30 1.25
CA TRP A 54 0.63 -4.64 2.25
C TRP A 54 2.01 -5.27 2.27
N ASP A 55 3.04 -4.44 2.30
CA ASP A 55 4.40 -4.87 2.61
C ASP A 55 4.83 -4.16 3.90
N TYR A 56 4.92 -4.93 4.97
CA TYR A 56 5.24 -4.42 6.30
C TYR A 56 6.73 -4.53 6.56
N ALA A 57 7.30 -3.50 7.22
CA ALA A 57 8.66 -3.59 7.74
C ALA A 57 8.68 -4.50 8.97
N GLU A 58 9.78 -5.21 9.18
CA GLU A 58 9.97 -5.99 10.41
C GLU A 58 10.16 -5.06 11.62
N LYS A 59 10.81 -3.93 11.40
CA LYS A 59 11.04 -2.95 12.45
C LYS A 59 9.75 -2.18 12.74
N LYS A 60 9.34 -2.18 14.01
CA LYS A 60 8.12 -1.53 14.45
C LYS A 60 8.15 -0.02 14.18
N GLY A 61 7.05 0.51 13.65
CA GLY A 61 6.90 1.94 13.38
C GLY A 61 7.75 2.47 12.22
N TYR A 62 8.25 1.58 11.34
CA TYR A 62 9.18 1.93 10.29
C TYR A 62 8.59 1.62 8.92
N ALA A 63 8.79 2.54 7.96
CA ALA A 63 8.42 2.38 6.55
C ALA A 63 7.02 1.77 6.34
N GLY A 64 6.92 0.72 5.52
CA GLY A 64 5.65 0.09 5.17
C GLY A 64 5.03 0.71 3.93
N THR A 65 4.60 -0.14 2.99
CA THR A 65 3.91 0.30 1.77
C THR A 65 2.64 -0.51 1.58
N ALA A 66 1.64 0.09 0.93
CA ALA A 66 0.41 -0.62 0.61
C ALA A 66 -0.17 -0.11 -0.71
N ILE A 67 -0.82 -1.00 -1.44
CA ILE A 67 -1.61 -0.67 -2.62
C ILE A 67 -3.05 -1.09 -2.37
N PHE A 68 -3.97 -0.16 -2.59
CA PHE A 68 -5.41 -0.44 -2.62
C PHE A 68 -5.84 -0.42 -4.09
N ALA A 69 -6.37 -1.54 -4.58
CA ALA A 69 -6.75 -1.71 -5.99
C ALA A 69 -8.22 -2.05 -6.13
N LYS A 70 -8.92 -1.41 -7.07
CA LYS A 70 -10.31 -1.75 -7.38
C LYS A 70 -10.41 -3.09 -8.09
N LYS A 71 -9.49 -3.36 -9.03
CA LYS A 71 -9.47 -4.60 -9.79
C LYS A 71 -8.43 -5.54 -9.22
N SER A 72 -8.81 -6.78 -8.96
CA SER A 72 -7.89 -7.78 -8.42
C SER A 72 -6.79 -8.14 -9.41
N PRO A 73 -5.52 -8.17 -9.00
CA PRO A 73 -4.42 -8.58 -9.87
C PRO A 73 -4.40 -10.09 -10.06
N LEU A 74 -3.63 -10.55 -11.07
CA LEU A 74 -3.35 -11.96 -11.26
C LEU A 74 -2.45 -12.50 -10.16
N ALA A 75 -1.49 -11.69 -9.72
CA ALA A 75 -0.54 -12.04 -8.66
C ALA A 75 -0.02 -10.80 -7.97
N ALA A 76 0.43 -10.95 -6.73
CA ALA A 76 1.10 -9.92 -5.97
C ALA A 76 2.42 -10.45 -5.45
N SER A 77 3.46 -9.61 -5.47
CA SER A 77 4.75 -9.94 -4.90
C SER A 77 5.27 -8.80 -4.05
N TYR A 78 6.16 -9.12 -3.11
CA TYR A 78 6.65 -8.18 -2.11
C TYR A 78 8.17 -8.23 -2.07
N GLY A 79 8.79 -7.07 -1.85
CA GLY A 79 10.23 -6.97 -1.87
C GLY A 79 10.79 -6.90 -3.29
N ILE A 80 12.11 -6.80 -3.38
CA ILE A 80 12.82 -6.66 -4.67
C ILE A 80 13.75 -7.84 -4.96
N GLY A 81 13.62 -8.95 -4.21
CA GLY A 81 14.43 -10.15 -4.38
C GLY A 81 15.78 -10.12 -3.69
N GLU A 82 16.12 -9.04 -3.00
CA GLU A 82 17.34 -8.91 -2.22
C GLU A 82 17.00 -8.94 -0.73
N ASP A 83 17.56 -9.89 0.00
CA ASP A 83 17.21 -10.13 1.41
C ASP A 83 17.38 -8.89 2.29
N GLU A 84 18.42 -8.10 2.05
CA GLU A 84 18.68 -6.90 2.86
C GLU A 84 17.58 -5.83 2.74
N HIS A 85 16.77 -5.88 1.67
CA HIS A 85 15.70 -4.92 1.42
C HIS A 85 14.29 -5.51 1.60
N ASN A 86 14.16 -6.82 1.70
CA ASN A 86 12.85 -7.48 1.76
C ASN A 86 12.12 -7.26 3.09
N HIS A 87 12.85 -6.88 4.14
CA HIS A 87 12.30 -6.72 5.50
C HIS A 87 11.97 -5.28 5.86
N GLU A 88 12.09 -4.35 4.92
CA GLU A 88 11.87 -2.93 5.19
C GLU A 88 10.45 -2.45 4.85
N GLY A 89 9.62 -3.30 4.22
CA GLY A 89 8.26 -2.94 3.85
C GLY A 89 8.21 -1.85 2.79
N ARG A 90 9.05 -1.94 1.75
CA ARG A 90 9.23 -0.86 0.78
C ARG A 90 8.74 -1.18 -0.63
N CYS A 91 8.35 -2.41 -0.92
CA CYS A 91 8.01 -2.79 -2.31
C CYS A 91 6.84 -3.73 -2.40
N VAL A 92 5.83 -3.32 -3.18
CA VAL A 92 4.69 -4.16 -3.55
C VAL A 92 4.56 -4.12 -5.07
N THR A 93 4.44 -5.27 -5.72
CA THR A 93 4.23 -5.37 -7.16
C THR A 93 2.97 -6.17 -7.45
N LEU A 94 2.07 -5.62 -8.25
CA LEU A 94 0.85 -6.28 -8.69
C LEU A 94 0.95 -6.60 -10.19
N GLU A 95 0.62 -7.83 -10.54
CA GLU A 95 0.60 -8.28 -11.93
C GLU A 95 -0.83 -8.27 -12.48
N TYR A 96 -1.00 -7.63 -13.63
CA TYR A 96 -2.24 -7.63 -14.41
C TYR A 96 -1.98 -8.22 -15.80
N PRO A 97 -3.03 -8.60 -16.57
CA PRO A 97 -2.83 -9.21 -17.88
C PRO A 97 -1.98 -8.39 -18.85
N ASP A 98 -2.09 -7.07 -18.79
CA ASP A 98 -1.45 -6.18 -19.77
C ASP A 98 -0.34 -5.31 -19.18
N TYR A 99 -0.13 -5.34 -17.84
CA TYR A 99 0.85 -4.46 -17.18
C TYR A 99 1.18 -4.95 -15.77
N TYR A 100 2.26 -4.38 -15.23
CA TYR A 100 2.65 -4.50 -13.82
C TYR A 100 2.56 -3.15 -13.17
N LEU A 101 2.12 -3.11 -11.91
CA LEU A 101 2.17 -1.92 -11.07
C LEU A 101 3.10 -2.20 -9.89
N SER A 102 4.17 -1.43 -9.76
CA SER A 102 5.08 -1.55 -8.64
C SER A 102 5.11 -0.26 -7.83
N LEU A 103 5.03 -0.41 -6.51
CA LEU A 103 5.22 0.67 -5.56
C LEU A 103 6.51 0.41 -4.80
N ILE A 104 7.47 1.31 -4.94
CA ILE A 104 8.77 1.23 -4.25
C ILE A 104 9.00 2.52 -3.50
N HIS A 105 9.26 2.39 -2.19
CA HIS A 105 9.62 3.54 -1.37
C HIS A 105 11.10 3.49 -1.03
N ILE A 106 11.83 4.48 -1.44
CA ILE A 106 13.28 4.61 -1.24
C ILE A 106 13.59 5.55 -0.03
#